data_3badf6a87333adec5373ecff145991b7
#
_entry.id   3badf6a87333adec5373ecff145991b7
#
_cell.length_a   1.000
_cell.length_b   1.000
_cell.length_c   1.000
_cell.angle_alpha   90.00
_cell.angle_beta   90.00
_cell.angle_gamma   90.00
#
_symmetry.space_group_name_H-M   'P 1'
#
loop_
_entity.id
_entity.type
_entity.pdbx_description
1 polymer ?
#
loop_
_entity_poly.entity_id
_entity_poly.type
_entity_poly.pdbx_seq_one_letter_code
_entity_poly.pdbx_strand_id
1 'polypeptide(L)'
;MRVKANSHTVVFTSDNKDANSAAKVSDIIKIDRLTARIDEPTSEATEIKAYAEDAEATEAEKKANEDAKQAVRKVTLTRYAISNVAKKTNVMQQWADAKCTTLSIPEGITYFQPTSEFGTKTLLQNYGYFNTVTTDKSHKDYVFENNSANAATSIYFEYTVELSDKYKTNADFEDGTFYRYNKVIYSRIQDIIDDYKDVKAIFNGQTKDAVIAELTAAKNDATDSEAKLDEFRKKYDIEVFNAGKTYYVQKIQDQYLGVANTIQRNSIYLLNVKNIFNVGAQVPNGGPDDRTLYYLEVEVSVNPWVLNSYDVNLQ
;
A
#
# COMPACT_ATOMS: atom_id res chain seq x y z
N MET A 1 18.74 -17.74 -7.50
CA MET A 1 19.96 -18.47 -7.04
C MET A 1 19.49 -19.82 -6.51
N ARG A 2 19.89 -20.91 -7.14
CA ARG A 2 19.40 -22.25 -6.80
C ARG A 2 20.20 -22.74 -5.58
N VAL A 3 19.56 -22.88 -4.43
CA VAL A 3 20.17 -23.62 -3.32
C VAL A 3 20.10 -25.11 -3.67
N LYS A 4 21.23 -25.68 -4.08
CA LYS A 4 21.37 -27.14 -4.05
C LYS A 4 21.29 -27.55 -2.57
N ALA A 5 20.40 -28.47 -2.24
CA ALA A 5 20.45 -29.16 -0.96
C ALA A 5 21.81 -29.90 -0.90
N ASN A 6 22.78 -29.30 -0.26
CA ASN A 6 24.05 -29.94 0.00
C ASN A 6 23.86 -30.73 1.29
N SER A 7 23.87 -32.06 1.18
CA SER A 7 24.05 -32.90 2.36
C SER A 7 25.52 -32.77 2.78
N HIS A 8 25.78 -32.29 3.98
CA HIS A 8 27.09 -32.28 4.58
C HIS A 8 27.22 -33.49 5.51
N THR A 9 28.19 -34.32 5.25
CA THR A 9 28.50 -35.43 6.15
C THR A 9 29.60 -34.98 7.10
N VAL A 10 29.27 -34.86 8.37
CA VAL A 10 30.24 -34.61 9.44
C VAL A 10 30.66 -35.96 9.99
N VAL A 11 31.94 -36.27 9.90
CA VAL A 11 32.51 -37.51 10.45
C VAL A 11 33.06 -37.23 11.85
N PHE A 12 32.44 -37.83 12.85
CA PHE A 12 32.92 -37.79 14.21
C PHE A 12 33.98 -38.88 14.41
N THR A 13 35.17 -38.53 14.83
CA THR A 13 36.29 -39.44 15.16
C THR A 13 36.61 -39.34 16.65
N SER A 14 37.42 -40.28 17.16
CA SER A 14 37.92 -40.18 18.53
C SER A 14 38.67 -38.87 18.82
N ASP A 15 39.19 -38.23 17.79
CA ASP A 15 40.08 -37.06 17.93
C ASP A 15 39.27 -35.74 17.92
N ASN A 16 37.99 -35.75 17.53
CA ASN A 16 37.17 -34.55 17.46
C ASN A 16 35.86 -34.66 18.29
N LYS A 17 35.84 -35.53 19.28
CA LYS A 17 34.66 -35.82 20.09
C LYS A 17 34.42 -34.87 21.27
N ASP A 18 35.42 -34.09 21.64
CA ASP A 18 35.29 -33.16 22.74
C ASP A 18 35.49 -31.70 22.31
N ALA A 19 35.12 -30.76 23.17
CA ALA A 19 35.09 -29.32 22.84
C ALA A 19 36.47 -28.74 22.52
N ASN A 20 37.54 -29.33 23.00
CA ASN A 20 38.89 -28.82 22.78
C ASN A 20 39.50 -29.32 21.47
N SER A 21 38.99 -30.43 20.95
CA SER A 21 39.47 -31.08 19.72
C SER A 21 38.38 -31.06 18.61
N ALA A 22 37.36 -30.25 18.77
CA ALA A 22 36.28 -30.15 17.80
C ALA A 22 36.76 -29.85 16.39
N ALA A 23 36.42 -30.73 15.45
CA ALA A 23 36.76 -30.50 14.04
C ALA A 23 36.00 -29.24 13.54
N LYS A 24 36.75 -28.31 12.97
CA LYS A 24 36.11 -27.17 12.29
C LYS A 24 35.34 -27.70 11.07
N VAL A 25 34.05 -27.45 11.01
CA VAL A 25 33.28 -27.64 9.79
C VAL A 25 33.79 -26.59 8.79
N SER A 26 34.53 -27.02 7.78
CA SER A 26 35.11 -26.14 6.76
C SER A 26 34.04 -25.63 5.77
N ASP A 27 32.87 -26.24 5.75
CA ASP A 27 31.83 -25.94 4.81
C ASP A 27 30.86 -24.90 5.36
N ILE A 28 30.55 -23.90 4.53
CA ILE A 28 29.54 -22.90 4.86
C ILE A 28 28.19 -23.54 4.72
N ILE A 29 27.46 -23.70 5.85
CA ILE A 29 26.04 -24.09 5.85
C ILE A 29 25.24 -22.88 5.42
N LYS A 30 24.67 -22.93 4.23
CA LYS A 30 23.76 -21.88 3.74
C LYS A 30 22.38 -22.13 4.29
N ILE A 31 21.86 -21.14 5.00
CA ILE A 31 20.49 -21.16 5.57
C ILE A 31 19.66 -20.12 4.82
N ASP A 32 18.54 -20.55 4.25
CA ASP A 32 17.58 -19.63 3.64
C ASP A 32 16.60 -19.12 4.69
N ARG A 33 16.29 -17.83 4.63
CA ARG A 33 15.19 -17.26 5.42
C ARG A 33 13.88 -17.73 4.86
N LEU A 34 12.87 -17.90 5.72
CA LEU A 34 11.50 -18.25 5.31
C LEU A 34 10.71 -17.07 4.76
N THR A 35 11.21 -15.85 4.99
CA THR A 35 10.51 -14.60 4.70
C THR A 35 11.26 -13.73 3.71
N ALA A 36 10.52 -12.89 3.01
CA ALA A 36 10.99 -11.65 2.45
C ALA A 36 10.88 -10.54 3.50
N ARG A 37 11.58 -9.44 3.30
CA ARG A 37 11.49 -8.21 4.08
C ARG A 37 10.98 -7.10 3.18
N ILE A 38 10.01 -6.34 3.66
CA ILE A 38 9.55 -5.10 3.06
C ILE A 38 9.97 -3.97 4.00
N ASP A 39 10.79 -3.07 3.52
CA ASP A 39 11.22 -1.92 4.29
C ASP A 39 10.12 -0.84 4.26
N GLU A 40 10.07 -0.05 5.30
CA GLU A 40 9.18 1.11 5.40
C GLU A 40 9.29 1.96 4.13
N PRO A 41 8.17 2.29 3.46
CA PRO A 41 8.20 3.00 2.19
C PRO A 41 8.70 4.42 2.35
N THR A 42 9.27 4.95 1.27
CA THR A 42 9.66 6.34 1.15
C THR A 42 8.83 7.06 0.09
N SER A 43 8.84 8.39 0.11
CA SER A 43 8.18 9.22 -0.89
C SER A 43 9.03 10.43 -1.24
N GLU A 44 9.25 10.64 -2.52
CA GLU A 44 9.78 11.87 -3.09
C GLU A 44 8.65 12.82 -3.50
N ALA A 45 7.43 12.30 -3.68
CA ALA A 45 6.27 13.09 -4.05
C ALA A 45 5.84 13.97 -2.87
N THR A 46 5.84 15.27 -3.09
CA THR A 46 5.41 16.32 -2.15
C THR A 46 4.26 17.15 -2.68
N GLU A 47 3.92 17.02 -3.96
CA GLU A 47 2.88 17.76 -4.67
C GLU A 47 2.26 16.88 -5.78
N ILE A 48 1.17 17.33 -6.38
CA ILE A 48 0.60 16.71 -7.57
C ILE A 48 1.45 17.12 -8.78
N LYS A 49 2.04 16.15 -9.46
CA LYS A 49 2.85 16.37 -10.66
C LYS A 49 1.97 16.41 -11.91
N ALA A 50 2.31 17.25 -12.87
CA ALA A 50 1.69 17.23 -14.19
C ALA A 50 2.07 15.94 -14.93
N TYR A 51 1.14 15.41 -15.73
CA TYR A 51 1.50 14.39 -16.71
C TYR A 51 2.52 14.93 -17.73
N ALA A 52 3.39 14.07 -18.21
CA ALA A 52 4.23 14.40 -19.36
C ALA A 52 3.35 14.60 -20.60
N GLU A 53 3.84 15.36 -21.58
CA GLU A 53 3.09 15.63 -22.82
C GLU A 53 2.78 14.35 -23.61
N ASP A 54 3.71 13.40 -23.57
CA ASP A 54 3.63 12.08 -24.25
C ASP A 54 3.00 10.98 -23.38
N ALA A 55 2.49 11.33 -22.18
CA ALA A 55 1.84 10.35 -21.32
C ALA A 55 0.58 9.76 -21.97
N GLU A 56 0.39 8.46 -21.83
CA GLU A 56 -0.80 7.72 -22.30
C GLU A 56 -2.06 8.02 -21.45
N ALA A 57 -2.22 9.26 -21.00
CA ALA A 57 -3.37 9.70 -20.23
C ALA A 57 -4.41 10.32 -21.16
N THR A 58 -5.70 10.02 -20.90
CA THR A 58 -6.81 10.63 -21.64
C THR A 58 -6.91 12.13 -21.34
N GLU A 59 -7.55 12.89 -22.23
CA GLU A 59 -7.78 14.34 -22.01
C GLU A 59 -8.59 14.61 -20.71
N ALA A 60 -9.51 13.70 -20.35
CA ALA A 60 -10.26 13.81 -19.10
C ALA A 60 -9.36 13.60 -17.86
N GLU A 61 -8.37 12.72 -17.94
CA GLU A 61 -7.39 12.49 -16.88
C GLU A 61 -6.41 13.64 -16.78
N LYS A 62 -5.93 14.17 -17.91
CA LYS A 62 -5.08 15.38 -17.93
C LYS A 62 -5.78 16.57 -17.31
N LYS A 63 -7.06 16.78 -17.65
CA LYS A 63 -7.87 17.83 -17.04
C LYS A 63 -8.04 17.63 -15.53
N ALA A 64 -8.38 16.41 -15.09
CA ALA A 64 -8.51 16.09 -13.67
C ALA A 64 -7.17 16.26 -12.91
N ASN A 65 -6.04 15.97 -13.56
CA ASN A 65 -4.72 16.24 -13.01
C ASN A 65 -4.46 17.73 -12.84
N GLU A 66 -4.81 18.56 -13.83
CA GLU A 66 -4.68 20.00 -13.76
C GLU A 66 -5.52 20.59 -12.63
N ASP A 67 -6.77 20.15 -12.49
CA ASP A 67 -7.65 20.57 -11.39
C ASP A 67 -7.06 20.18 -10.03
N ALA A 68 -6.53 18.95 -9.92
CA ALA A 68 -5.87 18.49 -8.69
C ALA A 68 -4.62 19.29 -8.35
N LYS A 69 -3.79 19.64 -9.33
CA LYS A 69 -2.61 20.51 -9.15
C LYS A 69 -2.98 21.90 -8.63
N GLN A 70 -4.08 22.46 -9.09
CA GLN A 70 -4.55 23.77 -8.61
C GLN A 70 -5.09 23.69 -7.19
N ALA A 71 -5.79 22.59 -6.87
CA ALA A 71 -6.46 22.40 -5.59
C ALA A 71 -5.50 22.00 -4.47
N VAL A 72 -4.47 21.21 -4.78
CA VAL A 72 -3.55 20.61 -3.81
C VAL A 72 -2.25 21.38 -3.76
N ARG A 73 -1.87 21.84 -2.56
CA ARG A 73 -0.59 22.49 -2.31
C ARG A 73 0.50 21.50 -1.94
N LYS A 74 0.14 20.48 -1.15
CA LYS A 74 1.10 19.51 -0.63
C LYS A 74 0.44 18.16 -0.40
N VAL A 75 1.22 17.10 -0.62
CA VAL A 75 0.90 15.73 -0.21
C VAL A 75 1.99 15.19 0.71
N THR A 76 1.62 14.40 1.72
CA THR A 76 2.57 13.85 2.69
C THR A 76 2.21 12.39 2.96
N LEU A 77 3.14 11.47 2.75
CA LEU A 77 2.98 10.07 3.14
C LEU A 77 2.97 9.98 4.66
N THR A 78 1.87 9.48 5.22
CA THR A 78 1.64 9.44 6.67
C THR A 78 1.63 8.02 7.23
N ARG A 79 1.01 7.09 6.52
CA ARG A 79 0.91 5.70 6.95
C ARG A 79 0.96 4.75 5.75
N TYR A 80 1.19 3.48 6.02
CA TYR A 80 1.11 2.40 5.04
C TYR A 80 0.62 1.10 5.66
N ALA A 81 0.13 0.18 4.84
CA ALA A 81 -0.26 -1.16 5.26
C ALA A 81 0.09 -2.19 4.18
N ILE A 82 0.48 -3.39 4.60
CA ILE A 82 0.71 -4.51 3.70
C ILE A 82 -0.52 -5.42 3.72
N SER A 83 -1.00 -5.81 2.55
CA SER A 83 -2.14 -6.72 2.40
C SER A 83 -1.79 -7.97 1.60
N ASN A 84 -2.67 -8.96 1.67
CA ASN A 84 -2.50 -10.26 1.03
C ASN A 84 -1.20 -10.97 1.47
N VAL A 85 -0.90 -10.88 2.75
CA VAL A 85 0.24 -11.57 3.35
C VAL A 85 -0.11 -13.05 3.49
N ALA A 86 0.67 -13.91 2.88
CA ALA A 86 0.49 -15.35 2.95
C ALA A 86 0.64 -15.85 4.39
N LYS A 87 -0.30 -16.69 4.87
CA LYS A 87 -0.29 -17.23 6.24
C LYS A 87 0.50 -18.52 6.37
N LYS A 88 0.95 -19.10 5.24
CA LYS A 88 1.74 -20.33 5.18
C LYS A 88 2.83 -20.19 4.13
N THR A 89 3.91 -20.92 4.30
CA THR A 89 4.96 -21.09 3.29
C THR A 89 5.55 -22.49 3.39
N ASN A 90 6.22 -22.95 2.33
CA ASN A 90 7.01 -24.15 2.36
C ASN A 90 8.29 -23.90 3.19
N VAL A 91 8.73 -24.89 3.98
CA VAL A 91 9.99 -24.79 4.75
C VAL A 91 11.18 -24.58 3.80
N MET A 92 11.20 -25.34 2.70
CA MET A 92 12.17 -25.13 1.62
C MET A 92 11.47 -24.47 0.43
N GLN A 93 12.15 -23.51 -0.22
CA GLN A 93 11.63 -22.88 -1.43
C GLN A 93 11.34 -23.94 -2.50
N GLN A 94 10.14 -23.89 -3.05
CA GLN A 94 9.70 -24.80 -4.10
C GLN A 94 9.50 -24.05 -5.40
N TRP A 95 9.80 -24.70 -6.51
CA TRP A 95 9.63 -24.18 -7.85
C TRP A 95 8.72 -25.06 -8.66
N ALA A 96 7.78 -24.47 -9.36
CA ALA A 96 6.88 -25.19 -10.25
C ALA A 96 7.54 -25.61 -11.57
N ASP A 97 8.67 -24.98 -11.91
CA ASP A 97 9.41 -25.23 -13.15
C ASP A 97 10.90 -25.47 -12.89
N ALA A 98 11.53 -26.19 -13.80
CA ALA A 98 12.96 -26.51 -13.72
C ALA A 98 13.91 -25.30 -13.89
N LYS A 99 13.41 -24.19 -14.44
CA LYS A 99 14.17 -22.96 -14.65
C LYS A 99 14.14 -22.05 -13.42
N CYS A 100 13.37 -22.42 -12.39
CA CYS A 100 13.18 -21.63 -11.17
C CYS A 100 12.66 -20.20 -11.47
N THR A 101 11.69 -20.09 -12.35
CA THR A 101 11.05 -18.82 -12.72
C THR A 101 9.68 -18.65 -12.06
N THR A 102 9.05 -19.75 -11.66
CA THR A 102 7.71 -19.76 -11.04
C THR A 102 7.78 -20.42 -9.67
N LEU A 103 7.46 -19.67 -8.62
CA LEU A 103 7.37 -20.23 -7.26
C LEU A 103 6.18 -21.20 -7.15
N SER A 104 6.39 -22.30 -6.41
CA SER A 104 5.33 -23.18 -5.96
C SER A 104 4.98 -22.85 -4.52
N ILE A 105 3.79 -22.30 -4.30
CA ILE A 105 3.27 -22.00 -2.97
C ILE A 105 2.39 -23.15 -2.45
N PRO A 106 2.21 -23.30 -1.13
CA PRO A 106 1.39 -24.37 -0.56
C PRO A 106 -0.06 -24.34 -1.06
N GLU A 107 -0.65 -25.51 -1.26
CA GLU A 107 -2.08 -25.61 -1.55
C GLU A 107 -2.94 -25.12 -0.38
N GLY A 108 -4.13 -24.58 -0.70
CA GLY A 108 -5.09 -24.11 0.30
C GLY A 108 -4.54 -22.95 1.15
N ILE A 109 -3.64 -22.16 0.59
CA ILE A 109 -3.09 -20.99 1.27
C ILE A 109 -4.19 -19.95 1.50
N THR A 110 -4.15 -19.36 2.68
CA THR A 110 -4.99 -18.21 3.04
C THR A 110 -4.12 -17.00 3.27
N TYR A 111 -4.71 -15.84 3.10
CA TYR A 111 -4.01 -14.57 3.19
C TYR A 111 -4.57 -13.72 4.32
N PHE A 112 -3.72 -12.91 4.92
CA PHE A 112 -4.14 -11.79 5.74
C PHE A 112 -4.50 -10.63 4.81
N GLN A 113 -5.77 -10.22 4.87
CA GLN A 113 -6.33 -9.19 3.99
C GLN A 113 -6.98 -8.11 4.84
N PRO A 114 -6.21 -7.19 5.42
CA PRO A 114 -6.80 -6.12 6.22
C PRO A 114 -7.77 -5.26 5.40
N THR A 115 -7.60 -5.27 4.07
CA THR A 115 -8.38 -4.47 3.13
C THR A 115 -9.63 -5.18 2.61
N SER A 116 -9.79 -6.50 2.79
CA SER A 116 -10.97 -7.25 2.32
C SER A 116 -12.27 -6.83 3.01
N GLU A 117 -12.14 -6.17 4.14
CA GLU A 117 -13.24 -5.74 5.00
C GLU A 117 -13.53 -4.24 4.89
N PHE A 118 -12.79 -3.51 4.06
CA PHE A 118 -13.08 -2.10 3.79
C PHE A 118 -14.47 -1.95 3.13
N GLY A 119 -15.28 -1.07 3.69
CA GLY A 119 -16.69 -0.91 3.32
C GLY A 119 -17.67 -1.65 4.22
N THR A 120 -17.19 -2.32 5.28
CA THR A 120 -17.99 -2.97 6.32
C THR A 120 -17.77 -2.30 7.68
N LYS A 121 -18.51 -2.74 8.71
CA LYS A 121 -18.34 -2.23 10.10
C LYS A 121 -16.93 -2.47 10.68
N THR A 122 -16.15 -3.34 10.07
CA THR A 122 -14.77 -3.65 10.46
C THR A 122 -13.74 -2.67 9.90
N LEU A 123 -14.15 -1.69 9.12
CA LEU A 123 -13.30 -0.67 8.52
C LEU A 123 -12.39 0.02 9.56
N LEU A 124 -12.92 0.39 10.73
CA LEU A 124 -12.12 0.99 11.80
C LEU A 124 -11.06 0.06 12.36
N GLN A 125 -11.34 -1.24 12.45
CA GLN A 125 -10.36 -2.23 12.88
C GLN A 125 -9.24 -2.37 11.85
N ASN A 126 -9.58 -2.30 10.57
CA ASN A 126 -8.61 -2.42 9.49
C ASN A 126 -7.68 -1.23 9.37
N TYR A 127 -8.12 -0.02 9.68
CA TYR A 127 -7.23 1.14 9.82
C TYR A 127 -6.17 0.97 10.91
N GLY A 128 -6.41 0.14 11.92
CA GLY A 128 -5.43 -0.21 12.94
C GLY A 128 -4.20 -0.97 12.42
N TYR A 129 -4.29 -1.56 11.24
CA TYR A 129 -3.16 -2.23 10.59
C TYR A 129 -2.23 -1.29 9.82
N PHE A 130 -2.58 -0.02 9.71
CA PHE A 130 -1.70 0.97 9.11
C PHE A 130 -0.58 1.37 10.07
N ASN A 131 0.64 1.17 9.64
CA ASN A 131 1.84 1.62 10.35
C ASN A 131 2.09 3.10 10.04
N THR A 132 2.39 3.90 11.06
CA THR A 132 2.82 5.28 10.86
C THR A 132 4.22 5.29 10.27
N VAL A 133 4.41 6.12 9.24
CA VAL A 133 5.73 6.32 8.64
C VAL A 133 6.63 7.06 9.64
N THR A 134 7.80 6.49 9.91
CA THR A 134 8.76 7.03 10.87
C THR A 134 9.79 7.96 10.19
N THR A 135 10.42 8.82 10.97
CA THR A 135 11.45 9.73 10.44
C THR A 135 12.71 8.97 10.02
N ASP A 136 13.07 7.93 10.77
CA ASP A 136 14.28 7.13 10.57
C ASP A 136 14.07 5.92 9.65
N LYS A 137 12.83 5.73 9.15
CA LYS A 137 12.49 4.60 8.26
C LYS A 137 12.88 3.23 8.82
N SER A 138 12.72 3.08 10.13
CA SER A 138 13.23 1.91 10.86
C SER A 138 12.31 0.70 10.83
N HIS A 139 11.03 0.87 10.50
CA HIS A 139 10.07 -0.23 10.51
C HIS A 139 10.35 -1.24 9.38
N LYS A 140 10.22 -2.53 9.69
CA LYS A 140 10.47 -3.65 8.78
C LYS A 140 9.33 -4.66 8.89
N ASP A 141 8.71 -4.96 7.77
CA ASP A 141 7.68 -5.99 7.66
C ASP A 141 8.27 -7.28 7.07
N TYR A 142 7.81 -8.41 7.57
CA TYR A 142 8.26 -9.72 7.12
C TYR A 142 7.07 -10.50 6.56
N VAL A 143 7.19 -10.96 5.32
CA VAL A 143 6.13 -11.64 4.60
C VAL A 143 6.62 -12.97 4.03
N PHE A 144 5.72 -13.93 3.92
CA PHE A 144 6.00 -15.18 3.22
C PHE A 144 5.92 -14.99 1.71
N GLU A 145 6.47 -15.96 0.97
CA GLU A 145 6.38 -16.02 -0.48
C GLU A 145 4.92 -16.02 -0.95
N ASN A 146 4.70 -15.32 -2.04
CA ASN A 146 3.40 -15.24 -2.70
C ASN A 146 3.59 -15.06 -4.21
N ASN A 147 2.79 -15.78 -5.02
CA ASN A 147 2.70 -15.61 -6.47
C ASN A 147 1.25 -15.65 -6.95
N SER A 148 0.31 -15.39 -6.06
CA SER A 148 -1.12 -15.42 -6.39
C SER A 148 -1.50 -14.21 -7.21
N ALA A 149 -2.06 -14.42 -8.40
CA ALA A 149 -2.61 -13.35 -9.23
C ALA A 149 -3.83 -12.67 -8.58
N ASN A 150 -4.65 -13.45 -7.84
CA ASN A 150 -5.89 -12.96 -7.23
C ASN A 150 -5.68 -12.35 -5.84
N ALA A 151 -4.58 -12.70 -5.16
CA ALA A 151 -4.24 -12.21 -3.84
C ALA A 151 -2.77 -11.76 -3.81
N ALA A 152 -2.40 -10.93 -4.78
CA ALA A 152 -1.05 -10.36 -4.86
C ALA A 152 -0.75 -9.54 -3.61
N THR A 153 0.42 -9.78 -3.00
CA THR A 153 0.86 -8.96 -1.88
C THR A 153 0.98 -7.51 -2.34
N SER A 154 0.29 -6.62 -1.65
CA SER A 154 0.16 -5.22 -2.04
C SER A 154 0.47 -4.32 -0.85
N ILE A 155 0.93 -3.11 -1.15
CA ILE A 155 1.09 -2.05 -0.17
C ILE A 155 0.04 -0.98 -0.41
N TYR A 156 -0.57 -0.51 0.67
CA TYR A 156 -1.44 0.65 0.70
C TYR A 156 -0.67 1.82 1.28
N PHE A 157 -0.73 2.96 0.63
CA PHE A 157 -0.17 4.23 1.10
C PHE A 157 -1.32 5.14 1.53
N GLU A 158 -1.24 5.70 2.72
CA GLU A 158 -2.09 6.81 3.16
C GLU A 158 -1.30 8.10 3.04
N TYR A 159 -1.85 9.03 2.29
CA TYR A 159 -1.34 10.39 2.21
C TYR A 159 -2.31 11.37 2.85
N THR A 160 -1.76 12.42 3.45
CA THR A 160 -2.52 13.60 3.82
C THR A 160 -2.32 14.67 2.75
N VAL A 161 -3.43 15.20 2.27
CA VAL A 161 -3.49 16.28 1.27
C VAL A 161 -3.69 17.61 2.00
N GLU A 162 -2.88 18.58 1.67
CA GLU A 162 -3.07 19.97 2.06
C GLU A 162 -3.55 20.77 0.85
N LEU A 163 -4.72 21.37 0.97
CA LEU A 163 -5.30 22.20 -0.09
C LEU A 163 -4.52 23.51 -0.26
N SER A 164 -4.52 24.05 -1.47
CA SER A 164 -4.00 25.38 -1.74
C SER A 164 -4.83 26.46 -1.05
N ASP A 165 -4.25 27.63 -0.82
CA ASP A 165 -4.89 28.70 -0.05
C ASP A 165 -6.23 29.13 -0.62
N LYS A 166 -6.38 29.10 -1.96
CA LYS A 166 -7.66 29.36 -2.63
C LYS A 166 -8.78 28.41 -2.19
N TYR A 167 -8.46 27.13 -2.04
CA TYR A 167 -9.42 26.10 -1.66
C TYR A 167 -9.59 25.97 -0.13
N LYS A 168 -8.54 26.34 0.62
CA LYS A 168 -8.55 26.31 2.09
C LYS A 168 -9.37 27.47 2.68
N THR A 169 -9.35 28.63 2.03
CA THR A 169 -10.13 29.80 2.46
C THR A 169 -11.61 29.51 2.30
N ASN A 170 -12.37 29.61 3.40
CA ASN A 170 -13.80 29.30 3.48
C ASN A 170 -14.17 27.83 3.20
N ALA A 171 -13.23 26.88 3.35
CA ALA A 171 -13.56 25.45 3.33
C ALA A 171 -14.61 25.12 4.39
N ASP A 172 -15.45 24.12 4.12
CA ASP A 172 -16.52 23.71 5.06
C ASP A 172 -15.95 23.14 6.37
N PHE A 173 -14.69 22.61 6.34
CA PHE A 173 -14.04 22.00 7.49
C PHE A 173 -12.60 22.47 7.62
N GLU A 174 -12.19 22.80 8.85
CA GLU A 174 -10.83 23.22 9.18
C GLU A 174 -9.81 22.07 9.24
N ASP A 175 -10.28 20.83 9.38
CA ASP A 175 -9.44 19.63 9.49
C ASP A 175 -8.86 19.17 8.14
N GLY A 176 -9.12 19.91 7.07
CA GLY A 176 -8.65 19.59 5.72
C GLY A 176 -9.56 18.62 4.95
N THR A 177 -10.76 18.32 5.45
CA THR A 177 -11.76 17.55 4.70
C THR A 177 -12.13 18.30 3.43
N PHE A 178 -12.16 17.56 2.30
CA PHE A 178 -12.55 18.07 1.00
C PHE A 178 -13.35 17.02 0.23
N TYR A 179 -13.84 17.41 -0.95
CA TYR A 179 -14.73 16.60 -1.77
C TYR A 179 -14.17 16.41 -3.17
N ARG A 180 -14.55 15.31 -3.82
CA ARG A 180 -14.43 15.15 -5.27
C ARG A 180 -15.79 14.74 -5.83
N TYR A 181 -16.26 15.52 -6.81
CA TYR A 181 -17.49 15.27 -7.52
C TYR A 181 -17.24 15.42 -9.03
N ASN A 182 -17.65 14.43 -9.81
CA ASN A 182 -17.35 14.38 -11.25
C ASN A 182 -15.89 14.68 -11.61
N LYS A 183 -14.94 14.11 -10.84
CA LYS A 183 -13.48 14.27 -10.98
C LYS A 183 -12.93 15.66 -10.62
N VAL A 184 -13.76 16.61 -10.22
CA VAL A 184 -13.36 17.94 -9.77
C VAL A 184 -13.26 18.00 -8.25
N ILE A 185 -12.24 18.66 -7.74
CA ILE A 185 -11.99 18.84 -6.31
C ILE A 185 -12.71 20.10 -5.81
N TYR A 186 -13.41 19.98 -4.68
CA TYR A 186 -14.13 21.04 -4.00
C TYR A 186 -13.76 21.05 -2.51
N SER A 187 -13.73 22.23 -1.93
CA SER A 187 -13.61 22.41 -0.48
C SER A 187 -14.93 22.82 0.19
N ARG A 188 -15.96 23.12 -0.63
CA ARG A 188 -17.26 23.58 -0.16
C ARG A 188 -18.40 22.88 -0.88
N ILE A 189 -19.37 22.42 -0.11
CA ILE A 189 -20.63 21.85 -0.64
C ILE A 189 -21.41 22.87 -1.47
N GLN A 190 -21.36 24.17 -1.09
CA GLN A 190 -22.04 25.23 -1.84
C GLN A 190 -21.55 25.31 -3.29
N ASP A 191 -20.24 25.18 -3.51
CA ASP A 191 -19.67 25.26 -4.87
C ASP A 191 -20.17 24.12 -5.75
N ILE A 192 -20.30 22.90 -5.19
CA ILE A 192 -20.88 21.78 -5.90
C ILE A 192 -22.36 22.06 -6.24
N ILE A 193 -23.13 22.61 -5.29
CA ILE A 193 -24.55 22.97 -5.53
C ILE A 193 -24.63 24.02 -6.66
N ASP A 194 -23.80 25.05 -6.62
CA ASP A 194 -23.83 26.14 -7.60
C ASP A 194 -23.45 25.68 -9.01
N ASP A 195 -22.45 24.81 -9.12
CA ASP A 195 -21.98 24.26 -10.41
C ASP A 195 -22.99 23.35 -11.09
N TYR A 196 -23.85 22.67 -10.31
CA TYR A 196 -24.80 21.68 -10.85
C TYR A 196 -26.27 22.07 -10.71
N LYS A 197 -26.61 23.25 -10.21
CA LYS A 197 -28.00 23.70 -9.97
C LYS A 197 -28.91 23.61 -11.18
N ASP A 198 -28.36 23.85 -12.38
CA ASP A 198 -29.11 23.87 -13.63
C ASP A 198 -29.16 22.51 -14.34
N VAL A 199 -28.43 21.50 -13.81
CA VAL A 199 -28.34 20.16 -14.42
C VAL A 199 -29.24 19.16 -13.69
N LYS A 200 -29.15 19.12 -12.39
CA LYS A 200 -29.96 18.24 -11.53
C LYS A 200 -30.00 18.75 -10.09
N ALA A 201 -31.04 18.37 -9.33
CA ALA A 201 -31.05 18.54 -7.90
C ALA A 201 -30.05 17.57 -7.28
N ILE A 202 -28.87 18.07 -6.89
CA ILE A 202 -27.88 17.30 -6.15
C ILE A 202 -28.19 17.36 -4.65
N PHE A 203 -27.58 16.47 -3.87
CA PHE A 203 -27.88 16.30 -2.45
C PHE A 203 -29.38 16.14 -2.14
N ASN A 204 -30.13 15.53 -3.08
CA ASN A 204 -31.58 15.38 -2.97
C ASN A 204 -32.33 16.70 -2.76
N GLY A 205 -31.80 17.81 -3.28
CA GLY A 205 -32.38 19.15 -3.13
C GLY A 205 -32.21 19.77 -1.73
N GLN A 206 -31.38 19.18 -0.88
CA GLN A 206 -31.08 19.74 0.45
C GLN A 206 -30.21 21.00 0.35
N THR A 207 -30.34 21.84 1.37
CA THR A 207 -29.50 23.03 1.50
C THR A 207 -28.08 22.64 1.94
N LYS A 208 -27.11 23.48 1.64
CA LYS A 208 -25.72 23.36 2.11
C LYS A 208 -25.65 23.05 3.60
N ASP A 209 -26.38 23.81 4.43
CA ASP A 209 -26.30 23.67 5.88
C ASP A 209 -26.83 22.32 6.37
N ALA A 210 -27.88 21.79 5.73
CA ALA A 210 -28.41 20.47 6.04
C ALA A 210 -27.41 19.36 5.68
N VAL A 211 -26.76 19.45 4.51
CA VAL A 211 -25.74 18.49 4.06
C VAL A 211 -24.52 18.53 4.97
N ILE A 212 -24.03 19.72 5.34
CA ILE A 212 -22.88 19.88 6.26
C ILE A 212 -23.21 19.34 7.65
N ALA A 213 -24.42 19.59 8.15
CA ALA A 213 -24.85 19.06 9.45
C ALA A 213 -24.86 17.53 9.47
N GLU A 214 -25.38 16.90 8.40
CA GLU A 214 -25.38 15.44 8.24
C GLU A 214 -23.94 14.88 8.16
N LEU A 215 -23.08 15.50 7.37
CA LEU A 215 -21.68 15.10 7.26
C LEU A 215 -20.94 15.26 8.58
N THR A 216 -21.18 16.36 9.30
CA THR A 216 -20.60 16.59 10.63
C THR A 216 -21.05 15.54 11.62
N ALA A 217 -22.32 15.16 11.62
CA ALA A 217 -22.83 14.08 12.46
C ALA A 217 -22.16 12.74 12.11
N ALA A 218 -22.00 12.42 10.83
CA ALA A 218 -21.30 11.22 10.37
C ALA A 218 -19.83 11.18 10.81
N LYS A 219 -19.10 12.30 10.66
CA LYS A 219 -17.68 12.41 11.08
C LYS A 219 -17.49 12.25 12.58
N ASN A 220 -18.43 12.73 13.38
CA ASN A 220 -18.36 12.77 14.85
C ASN A 220 -19.10 11.60 15.52
N ASP A 221 -19.57 10.62 14.75
CA ASP A 221 -20.21 9.44 15.34
C ASP A 221 -19.20 8.69 16.22
N ALA A 222 -19.55 8.55 17.50
CA ALA A 222 -18.66 7.98 18.51
C ALA A 222 -18.48 6.46 18.37
N THR A 223 -19.37 5.81 17.62
CA THR A 223 -19.43 4.34 17.51
C THR A 223 -18.84 3.85 16.21
N ASP A 224 -19.15 4.50 15.08
CA ASP A 224 -18.78 4.03 13.76
C ASP A 224 -18.77 5.17 12.71
N SER A 225 -17.92 6.17 12.90
CA SER A 225 -17.84 7.34 12.02
C SER A 225 -17.54 6.96 10.56
N GLU A 226 -16.72 5.94 10.32
CA GLU A 226 -16.39 5.53 8.95
C GLU A 226 -17.56 4.87 8.23
N ALA A 227 -18.36 4.05 8.92
CA ALA A 227 -19.59 3.51 8.32
C ALA A 227 -20.60 4.60 8.03
N LYS A 228 -20.74 5.60 8.90
CA LYS A 228 -21.60 6.76 8.67
C LYS A 228 -21.12 7.63 7.52
N LEU A 229 -19.82 7.82 7.38
CA LEU A 229 -19.25 8.48 6.22
C LEU A 229 -19.50 7.69 4.93
N ASP A 230 -19.39 6.36 4.97
CA ASP A 230 -19.67 5.50 3.82
C ASP A 230 -21.15 5.56 3.41
N GLU A 231 -22.09 5.57 4.38
CA GLU A 231 -23.52 5.81 4.15
C GLU A 231 -23.76 7.18 3.46
N PHE A 232 -23.08 8.23 3.94
CA PHE A 232 -23.18 9.58 3.36
C PHE A 232 -22.67 9.62 1.92
N ARG A 233 -21.48 9.03 1.67
CA ARG A 233 -20.86 8.95 0.34
C ARG A 233 -21.78 8.27 -0.67
N LYS A 234 -22.34 7.13 -0.29
CA LYS A 234 -23.29 6.35 -1.12
C LYS A 234 -24.59 7.08 -1.36
N LYS A 235 -25.13 7.75 -0.33
CA LYS A 235 -26.40 8.49 -0.41
C LYS A 235 -26.35 9.61 -1.44
N TYR A 236 -25.23 10.32 -1.53
CA TYR A 236 -25.08 11.49 -2.36
C TYR A 236 -24.20 11.30 -3.60
N ASP A 237 -23.65 10.10 -3.78
CA ASP A 237 -22.72 9.77 -4.88
C ASP A 237 -21.55 10.78 -4.94
N ILE A 238 -20.95 11.05 -3.81
CA ILE A 238 -19.85 12.01 -3.63
C ILE A 238 -18.68 11.34 -2.92
N GLU A 239 -17.48 11.68 -3.30
CA GLU A 239 -16.29 11.27 -2.57
C GLU A 239 -15.95 12.32 -1.50
N VAL A 240 -15.76 11.85 -0.27
CA VAL A 240 -15.40 12.68 0.89
C VAL A 240 -14.06 12.22 1.43
N PHE A 241 -13.07 13.07 1.32
CA PHE A 241 -11.71 12.84 1.83
C PHE A 241 -11.60 13.39 3.25
N ASN A 242 -11.95 12.54 4.20
CA ASN A 242 -12.01 12.90 5.61
C ASN A 242 -10.63 13.29 6.15
N ALA A 243 -10.52 14.47 6.76
CA ALA A 243 -9.26 15.03 7.26
C ALA A 243 -8.13 15.06 6.21
N GLY A 244 -8.49 15.27 4.94
CA GLY A 244 -7.53 15.32 3.84
C GLY A 244 -6.87 13.99 3.48
N LYS A 245 -7.37 12.86 3.96
CA LYS A 245 -6.74 11.55 3.73
C LYS A 245 -7.10 10.97 2.38
N THR A 246 -6.10 10.47 1.68
CA THR A 246 -6.24 9.77 0.41
C THR A 246 -5.39 8.51 0.38
N TYR A 247 -5.83 7.51 -0.36
CA TYR A 247 -5.24 6.18 -0.37
C TYR A 247 -4.85 5.74 -1.77
N TYR A 248 -3.69 5.10 -1.86
CA TYR A 248 -3.20 4.47 -3.07
C TYR A 248 -2.79 3.04 -2.78
N VAL A 249 -2.86 2.18 -3.76
CA VAL A 249 -2.46 0.78 -3.64
C VAL A 249 -1.51 0.38 -4.76
N GLN A 250 -0.47 -0.36 -4.42
CA GLN A 250 0.51 -0.89 -5.35
C GLN A 250 0.74 -2.37 -5.08
N LYS A 251 0.64 -3.22 -6.10
CA LYS A 251 1.12 -4.60 -6.04
C LYS A 251 2.64 -4.61 -5.94
N ILE A 252 3.17 -5.43 -5.05
CA ILE A 252 4.62 -5.61 -4.93
C ILE A 252 5.02 -6.75 -5.86
N GLN A 253 6.06 -6.53 -6.65
CA GLN A 253 6.54 -7.49 -7.62
C GLN A 253 8.04 -7.60 -7.58
N ASP A 254 8.54 -8.83 -7.60
CA ASP A 254 9.96 -9.10 -7.82
C ASP A 254 10.28 -8.90 -9.31
N GLN A 255 11.07 -7.89 -9.62
CA GLN A 255 11.44 -7.57 -11.00
C GLN A 255 12.36 -8.60 -11.65
N TYR A 256 12.99 -9.48 -10.87
CA TYR A 256 13.90 -10.52 -11.38
C TYR A 256 13.18 -11.83 -11.69
N LEU A 257 11.91 -11.97 -11.30
CA LEU A 257 11.09 -13.13 -11.62
C LEU A 257 10.15 -12.82 -12.78
N GLY A 258 10.09 -13.74 -13.72
CA GLY A 258 9.26 -13.59 -14.93
C GLY A 258 7.74 -13.68 -14.69
N VAL A 259 7.32 -13.97 -13.46
CA VAL A 259 5.91 -14.08 -13.08
C VAL A 259 5.47 -12.85 -12.32
N ALA A 260 4.47 -12.16 -12.85
CA ALA A 260 3.90 -10.97 -12.22
C ALA A 260 3.38 -11.25 -10.80
N ASN A 261 3.42 -10.24 -9.93
CA ASN A 261 2.90 -10.26 -8.57
C ASN A 261 3.60 -11.28 -7.63
N THR A 262 4.84 -11.61 -7.91
CA THR A 262 5.61 -12.55 -7.10
C THR A 262 6.46 -11.83 -6.05
N ILE A 263 6.39 -12.32 -4.81
CA ILE A 263 7.34 -12.03 -3.74
C ILE A 263 8.08 -13.32 -3.41
N GLN A 264 9.41 -13.27 -3.35
CA GLN A 264 10.22 -14.40 -2.94
C GLN A 264 10.99 -14.14 -1.63
N ARG A 265 11.24 -15.23 -0.87
CA ARG A 265 12.08 -15.18 0.33
C ARG A 265 13.51 -14.70 0.02
N ASN A 266 14.26 -14.35 1.03
CA ASN A 266 15.64 -13.83 0.93
C ASN A 266 15.77 -12.53 0.10
N SER A 267 14.68 -11.83 -0.14
CA SER A 267 14.65 -10.54 -0.83
C SER A 267 14.23 -9.43 0.11
N ILE A 268 14.78 -8.25 -0.12
CA ILE A 268 14.39 -7.00 0.54
C ILE A 268 13.75 -6.13 -0.52
N TYR A 269 12.50 -5.76 -0.29
CA TYR A 269 11.71 -4.88 -1.16
C TYR A 269 11.74 -3.47 -0.61
N LEU A 270 12.23 -2.54 -1.41
CA LEU A 270 12.25 -1.10 -1.14
C LEU A 270 11.26 -0.43 -2.08
N LEU A 271 10.30 0.30 -1.51
CA LEU A 271 9.28 1.00 -2.28
C LEU A 271 9.45 2.51 -2.09
N ASN A 272 9.57 3.22 -3.19
CA ASN A 272 9.71 4.67 -3.20
C ASN A 272 8.65 5.27 -4.12
N VAL A 273 7.76 6.10 -3.58
CA VAL A 273 6.79 6.84 -4.38
C VAL A 273 7.50 8.01 -5.03
N LYS A 274 7.61 7.97 -6.35
CA LYS A 274 8.28 9.00 -7.15
C LYS A 274 7.37 10.18 -7.42
N ASN A 275 6.18 9.91 -7.92
CA ASN A 275 5.24 10.93 -8.35
C ASN A 275 3.80 10.56 -7.99
N ILE A 276 3.00 11.58 -7.74
CA ILE A 276 1.55 11.50 -7.60
C ILE A 276 0.92 12.43 -8.62
N PHE A 277 0.00 11.91 -9.43
CA PHE A 277 -0.63 12.64 -10.52
C PHE A 277 -2.06 13.09 -10.21
N ASN A 278 -2.70 12.52 -9.21
CA ASN A 278 -4.02 12.92 -8.75
C ASN A 278 -4.26 12.42 -7.31
N VAL A 279 -5.31 12.93 -6.69
CA VAL A 279 -5.82 12.40 -5.42
C VAL A 279 -6.35 10.98 -5.64
N GLY A 280 -5.94 10.04 -4.80
CA GLY A 280 -6.30 8.63 -4.87
C GLY A 280 -7.73 8.33 -4.43
N ALA A 281 -7.93 7.20 -3.77
CA ALA A 281 -9.22 6.80 -3.20
C ALA A 281 -9.48 7.52 -1.86
N GLN A 282 -10.75 7.75 -1.56
CA GLN A 282 -11.20 8.36 -0.30
C GLN A 282 -11.13 7.39 0.89
N VAL A 283 -11.08 6.10 0.61
CA VAL A 283 -10.91 5.00 1.58
C VAL A 283 -9.98 3.95 0.97
N PRO A 284 -9.24 3.17 1.78
CA PRO A 284 -8.52 2.03 1.26
C PRO A 284 -9.54 0.98 0.78
N ASN A 285 -9.63 0.78 -0.52
CA ASN A 285 -10.54 -0.19 -1.13
C ASN A 285 -9.84 -1.54 -1.34
N GLY A 286 -10.63 -2.61 -1.39
CA GLY A 286 -10.18 -4.01 -1.30
C GLY A 286 -9.30 -4.55 -2.41
N GLY A 287 -8.85 -3.75 -3.36
CA GLY A 287 -7.97 -4.20 -4.43
C GLY A 287 -7.33 -3.06 -5.19
N PRO A 288 -6.18 -3.33 -5.84
CA PRO A 288 -5.63 -2.37 -6.78
C PRO A 288 -6.64 -2.19 -7.91
N ASP A 289 -7.18 -0.99 -8.01
CA ASP A 289 -7.95 -0.56 -9.17
C ASP A 289 -6.95 -0.21 -10.29
N ASP A 290 -7.20 -0.65 -11.51
CA ASP A 290 -6.36 -0.30 -12.67
C ASP A 290 -6.24 1.23 -12.84
N ARG A 291 -7.20 1.99 -12.33
CA ARG A 291 -7.16 3.45 -12.27
C ARG A 291 -6.07 4.02 -11.36
N THR A 292 -5.59 3.26 -10.35
CA THR A 292 -4.50 3.70 -9.48
C THR A 292 -3.15 3.74 -10.19
N LEU A 293 -2.98 3.02 -11.27
CA LEU A 293 -1.77 3.07 -12.10
C LEU A 293 -1.52 4.46 -12.70
N TYR A 294 -2.59 5.23 -12.94
CA TYR A 294 -2.49 6.59 -13.49
C TYR A 294 -2.29 7.68 -12.44
N TYR A 295 -2.44 7.36 -11.15
CA TYR A 295 -2.36 8.36 -10.09
C TYR A 295 -1.08 8.31 -9.29
N LEU A 296 -0.35 7.21 -9.33
CA LEU A 296 0.83 6.97 -8.51
C LEU A 296 1.93 6.28 -9.31
N GLU A 297 3.14 6.79 -9.24
CA GLU A 297 4.33 6.15 -9.77
C GLU A 297 5.21 5.66 -8.61
N VAL A 298 5.43 4.35 -8.53
CA VAL A 298 6.23 3.71 -7.49
C VAL A 298 7.41 2.99 -8.10
N GLU A 299 8.61 3.32 -7.64
CA GLU A 299 9.80 2.53 -7.91
C GLU A 299 9.91 1.39 -6.88
N VAL A 300 9.98 0.15 -7.36
CA VAL A 300 10.20 -1.02 -6.54
C VAL A 300 11.62 -1.52 -6.78
N SER A 301 12.49 -1.41 -5.79
CA SER A 301 13.85 -1.98 -5.84
C SER A 301 13.90 -3.25 -5.02
N VAL A 302 14.52 -4.30 -5.58
CA VAL A 302 14.67 -5.61 -4.95
C VAL A 302 16.15 -5.88 -4.71
N ASN A 303 16.52 -6.01 -3.44
CA ASN A 303 17.87 -6.33 -3.05
C ASN A 303 17.95 -7.75 -2.49
N PRO A 304 18.97 -8.54 -2.86
CA PRO A 304 19.18 -9.81 -2.21
C PRO A 304 19.50 -9.58 -0.73
N TRP A 305 18.85 -10.34 0.13
CA TRP A 305 19.12 -10.28 1.56
C TRP A 305 20.39 -11.06 1.86
N VAL A 306 21.54 -10.41 1.77
CA VAL A 306 22.86 -11.02 1.95
C VAL A 306 22.96 -11.59 3.37
N LEU A 307 23.28 -12.89 3.44
CA LEU A 307 23.71 -13.53 4.68
C LEU A 307 25.07 -12.96 5.08
N ASN A 308 25.13 -12.26 6.20
CA ASN A 308 26.43 -12.07 6.86
C ASN A 308 26.90 -13.44 7.32
N SER A 309 27.98 -13.93 6.74
CA SER A 309 28.65 -15.13 7.23
C SER A 309 29.28 -14.80 8.58
N TYR A 310 28.66 -15.27 9.65
CA TYR A 310 29.32 -15.34 10.95
C TYR A 310 29.97 -16.71 11.05
N ASP A 311 31.25 -16.75 11.38
CA ASP A 311 31.89 -17.97 11.82
C ASP A 311 31.26 -18.40 13.15
N VAL A 312 30.37 -19.37 13.09
CA VAL A 312 29.79 -19.97 14.30
C VAL A 312 30.76 -21.01 14.79
N ASN A 313 31.53 -20.70 15.81
CA ASN A 313 32.26 -21.72 16.58
C ASN A 313 31.22 -22.43 17.45
N LEU A 314 30.82 -23.63 17.04
CA LEU A 314 30.06 -24.55 17.90
C LEU A 314 31.04 -25.09 18.95
N GLN A 315 30.94 -24.62 20.17
CA GLN A 315 31.63 -25.18 21.34
C GLN A 315 30.86 -26.38 21.88
#